data_72b6fadeefa2fefb8e391fcd452a12d5
#
_entry.id   72b6fadeefa2fefb8e391fcd452a12d5
#
_cell.length_a   1.000
_cell.length_b   1.000
_cell.length_c   1.000
_cell.angle_alpha   90.00
_cell.angle_beta   90.00
_cell.angle_gamma   90.00
#
_symmetry.space_group_name_H-M   'P 1'
#
loop_
_entity.id
_entity.type
_entity.pdbx_description
1 polymer ?
#
loop_
_entity_poly.entity_id
_entity_poly.type
_entity_poly.pdbx_seq_one_letter_code
_entity_poly.pdbx_strand_id
1 'polypeptide(L)'
;LEHRIGDGRLVRLIMRWLRAGVLEGGAEHDVDAGTPQGGIISPLLANVYLHYVLDLWAHDWRKRDARGEVRIVRYADDFVMTFEDGRDANSMRSALRQRLRAFGLELAAEKTRVLRFGRYARKRCQALGKPLESFDFLGFTHIAGVDRRGWFQLLRHTKRSRRVGKLRELREELRRRRHEKVDVTHAWLAQVLRGHYA
;
A
#
# COMPACT_ATOMS: atom_id res chain seq x y z
N LEU A 1 -6.26 -7.87 22.15
CA LEU A 1 -5.66 -9.23 21.96
C LEU A 1 -6.23 -10.22 22.98
N GLU A 2 -6.33 -9.86 24.24
CA GLU A 2 -6.79 -10.75 25.34
C GLU A 2 -8.16 -11.37 25.09
N HIS A 3 -9.10 -10.64 24.47
CA HIS A 3 -10.42 -11.18 24.07
C HIS A 3 -10.39 -12.28 23.02
N ARG A 4 -9.28 -12.43 22.28
CA ARG A 4 -9.16 -13.39 21.16
C ARG A 4 -8.13 -14.47 21.40
N ILE A 5 -7.17 -14.21 22.29
CA ILE A 5 -6.09 -15.13 22.65
C ILE A 5 -6.35 -15.59 24.08
N GLY A 6 -6.85 -16.81 24.24
CA GLY A 6 -7.13 -17.40 25.57
C GLY A 6 -5.87 -17.83 26.32
N ASP A 7 -4.71 -17.94 25.64
CA ASP A 7 -3.45 -18.33 26.27
C ASP A 7 -2.70 -17.10 26.80
N GLY A 8 -2.71 -16.93 28.12
CA GLY A 8 -1.99 -15.84 28.80
C GLY A 8 -0.47 -15.88 28.63
N ARG A 9 0.13 -17.02 28.25
CA ARG A 9 1.57 -17.12 27.95
C ARG A 9 1.88 -16.39 26.63
N LEU A 10 1.02 -16.60 25.63
CA LEU A 10 1.15 -15.96 24.34
C LEU A 10 0.95 -14.43 24.44
N VAL A 11 -0.03 -14.01 25.21
CA VAL A 11 -0.27 -12.57 25.47
C VAL A 11 0.95 -11.93 26.13
N ARG A 12 1.54 -12.57 27.19
CA ARG A 12 2.76 -12.07 27.83
C ARG A 12 3.95 -12.01 26.86
N LEU A 13 4.09 -12.98 25.96
CA LEU A 13 5.14 -12.99 24.95
C LEU A 13 5.00 -11.82 23.98
N ILE A 14 3.79 -11.57 23.48
CA ILE A 14 3.48 -10.42 22.62
C ILE A 14 3.78 -9.11 23.34
N MET A 15 3.41 -8.97 24.60
CA MET A 15 3.71 -7.78 25.40
C MET A 15 5.23 -7.56 25.57
N ARG A 16 6.01 -8.63 25.72
CA ARG A 16 7.48 -8.52 25.73
C ARG A 16 8.03 -8.04 24.38
N TRP A 17 7.53 -8.57 23.27
CA TRP A 17 7.94 -8.12 21.94
C TRP A 17 7.58 -6.65 21.67
N LEU A 18 6.43 -6.17 22.16
CA LEU A 18 6.04 -4.77 22.03
C LEU A 18 6.91 -3.82 22.88
N ARG A 19 7.47 -4.33 23.98
CA ARG A 19 8.36 -3.57 24.89
C ARG A 19 9.85 -3.75 24.56
N ALA A 20 10.19 -4.68 23.69
CA ALA A 20 11.59 -4.89 23.28
C ALA A 20 12.09 -3.65 22.55
N GLY A 21 13.17 -3.06 23.06
CA GLY A 21 13.88 -1.97 22.42
C GLY A 21 14.58 -2.38 21.12
N VAL A 22 15.21 -1.46 20.45
CA VAL A 22 16.08 -1.71 19.27
C VAL A 22 17.51 -1.82 19.73
N LEU A 23 18.16 -2.92 19.36
CA LEU A 23 19.63 -3.06 19.48
C LEU A 23 20.25 -2.49 18.20
N GLU A 24 20.81 -1.29 18.28
CA GLU A 24 21.53 -0.66 17.17
C GLU A 24 22.97 -0.37 17.61
N GLY A 25 23.94 -0.94 16.89
CA GLY A 25 25.35 -0.76 17.21
C GLY A 25 25.82 -1.31 18.57
N GLY A 26 25.05 -2.24 19.20
CA GLY A 26 25.36 -2.81 20.51
C GLY A 26 24.82 -2.01 21.70
N ALA A 27 24.11 -0.93 21.46
CA ALA A 27 23.39 -0.16 22.49
C ALA A 27 21.86 -0.43 22.39
N GLU A 28 21.22 -0.61 23.55
CA GLU A 28 19.77 -0.78 23.65
C GLU A 28 19.13 0.61 23.68
N HIS A 29 18.30 0.91 22.69
CA HIS A 29 17.53 2.14 22.62
C HIS A 29 16.06 1.87 22.95
N ASP A 30 15.55 2.54 23.98
CA ASP A 30 14.13 2.56 24.26
C ASP A 30 13.37 3.23 23.12
N VAL A 31 12.31 2.59 22.64
CA VAL A 31 11.42 3.15 21.61
C VAL A 31 10.29 3.87 22.34
N ASP A 32 10.29 5.20 22.33
CA ASP A 32 9.30 6.04 23.01
C ASP A 32 7.86 5.83 22.49
N ALA A 33 7.71 5.33 21.25
CA ALA A 33 6.40 5.02 20.68
C ALA A 33 6.47 3.94 19.59
N GLY A 34 5.56 2.98 19.63
CA GLY A 34 5.39 1.95 18.60
C GLY A 34 6.21 0.68 18.85
N THR A 35 6.36 -0.14 17.80
CA THR A 35 7.22 -1.32 17.79
C THR A 35 8.50 -1.02 17.03
N PRO A 36 9.64 -1.66 17.38
CA PRO A 36 10.89 -1.49 16.66
C PRO A 36 10.71 -1.75 15.15
N GLN A 37 11.22 -0.84 14.31
CA GLN A 37 11.27 -1.07 12.87
C GLN A 37 12.14 -2.30 12.57
N GLY A 38 11.56 -3.28 11.84
CA GLY A 38 12.27 -4.53 11.50
C GLY A 38 11.98 -5.73 12.40
N GLY A 39 11.18 -5.57 13.45
CA GLY A 39 10.71 -6.72 14.25
C GLY A 39 9.86 -7.67 13.42
N ILE A 40 10.18 -8.98 13.46
CA ILE A 40 9.48 -10.03 12.67
C ILE A 40 7.96 -10.03 12.93
N ILE A 41 7.54 -9.75 14.16
CA ILE A 41 6.13 -9.75 14.58
C ILE A 41 5.40 -8.40 14.30
N SER A 42 6.15 -7.31 14.11
CA SER A 42 5.58 -5.97 13.96
C SER A 42 4.56 -5.86 12.84
N PRO A 43 4.77 -6.40 11.63
CA PRO A 43 3.78 -6.34 10.55
C PRO A 43 2.49 -7.07 10.88
N LEU A 44 2.58 -8.20 11.62
CA LEU A 44 1.39 -8.95 12.05
C LEU A 44 0.58 -8.15 13.07
N LEU A 45 1.24 -7.60 14.10
CA LEU A 45 0.57 -6.82 15.13
C LEU A 45 -0.02 -5.53 14.57
N ALA A 46 0.68 -4.85 13.65
CA ALA A 46 0.16 -3.70 12.92
C ALA A 46 -1.10 -4.05 12.12
N ASN A 47 -1.13 -5.21 11.45
CA ASN A 47 -2.31 -5.67 10.73
C ASN A 47 -3.49 -5.97 11.66
N VAL A 48 -3.24 -6.60 12.81
CA VAL A 48 -4.27 -6.82 13.84
C VAL A 48 -4.80 -5.48 14.35
N TYR A 49 -3.94 -4.53 14.65
CA TYR A 49 -4.33 -3.20 15.12
C TYR A 49 -5.19 -2.45 14.08
N LEU A 50 -4.73 -2.39 12.84
CA LEU A 50 -5.45 -1.74 11.74
C LEU A 50 -6.77 -2.44 11.40
N HIS A 51 -6.88 -3.74 11.62
CA HIS A 51 -8.16 -4.43 11.45
C HIS A 51 -9.25 -3.82 12.35
N TYR A 52 -8.95 -3.56 13.62
CA TYR A 52 -9.91 -2.96 14.55
C TYR A 52 -10.07 -1.45 14.36
N VAL A 53 -8.97 -0.75 14.11
CA VAL A 53 -8.99 0.71 13.98
C VAL A 53 -9.59 1.16 12.65
N LEU A 54 -9.26 0.46 11.57
CA LEU A 54 -9.61 0.87 10.20
C LEU A 54 -10.66 -0.04 9.55
N ASP A 55 -10.40 -1.36 9.43
CA ASP A 55 -11.23 -2.22 8.58
C ASP A 55 -12.67 -2.34 9.10
N LEU A 56 -12.85 -2.68 10.38
CA LEU A 56 -14.18 -2.79 10.99
C LEU A 56 -14.90 -1.44 11.03
N TRP A 57 -14.18 -0.39 11.42
CA TRP A 57 -14.75 0.94 11.45
C TRP A 57 -15.19 1.44 10.06
N ALA A 58 -14.38 1.23 9.02
CA ALA A 58 -14.72 1.60 7.65
C ALA A 58 -15.90 0.78 7.12
N HIS A 59 -16.00 -0.51 7.53
CA HIS A 59 -17.16 -1.34 7.22
C HIS A 59 -18.45 -0.80 7.82
N ASP A 60 -18.42 -0.35 9.06
CA ASP A 60 -19.58 0.23 9.73
C ASP A 60 -19.93 1.62 9.18
N TRP A 61 -18.90 2.44 8.93
CA TRP A 61 -19.08 3.75 8.34
C TRP A 61 -19.76 3.68 6.97
N ARG A 62 -19.32 2.78 6.08
CA ARG A 62 -19.93 2.63 4.75
C ARG A 62 -21.39 2.22 4.79
N LYS A 63 -21.82 1.50 5.83
CA LYS A 63 -23.23 1.09 6.00
C LYS A 63 -24.12 2.20 6.53
N ARG A 64 -23.53 3.06 7.38
CA ARG A 64 -24.29 4.04 8.14
C ARG A 64 -24.29 5.42 7.47
N ASP A 65 -23.14 5.82 6.93
CA ASP A 65 -22.88 7.21 6.54
C ASP A 65 -22.73 7.39 5.01
N ALA A 66 -22.42 6.32 4.26
CA ALA A 66 -22.24 6.41 2.83
C ALA A 66 -23.59 6.45 2.08
N ARG A 67 -23.63 7.27 1.02
CA ARG A 67 -24.79 7.42 0.11
C ARG A 67 -24.74 6.46 -1.07
N GLY A 68 -23.53 6.11 -1.49
CA GLY A 68 -23.24 5.22 -2.59
C GLY A 68 -22.35 4.05 -2.18
N GLU A 69 -21.99 3.22 -3.15
CA GLU A 69 -21.11 2.08 -2.89
C GLU A 69 -19.70 2.56 -2.49
N VAL A 70 -19.19 1.95 -1.43
CA VAL A 70 -17.83 2.18 -0.92
C VAL A 70 -17.10 0.86 -0.80
N ARG A 71 -15.92 0.78 -1.41
CA ARG A 71 -15.02 -0.39 -1.29
C ARG A 71 -13.67 0.04 -0.76
N ILE A 72 -13.06 -0.81 0.07
CA ILE A 72 -11.71 -0.63 0.58
C ILE A 72 -10.84 -1.82 0.18
N VAL A 73 -9.63 -1.53 -0.26
CA VAL A 73 -8.57 -2.52 -0.47
C VAL A 73 -7.37 -2.06 0.34
N ARG A 74 -6.93 -2.87 1.30
CA ARG A 74 -5.78 -2.58 2.17
C ARG A 74 -4.73 -3.67 2.05
N TYR A 75 -3.48 -3.24 2.05
CA TYR A 75 -2.31 -4.08 2.17
C TYR A 75 -1.36 -3.45 3.18
N ALA A 76 -1.22 -4.05 4.34
CA ALA A 76 -0.54 -3.47 5.50
C ALA A 76 -1.09 -2.07 5.85
N ASP A 77 -0.28 -1.03 5.80
CA ASP A 77 -0.61 0.37 6.01
C ASP A 77 -1.08 1.11 4.75
N ASP A 78 -0.79 0.57 3.58
CA ASP A 78 -1.26 1.11 2.31
C ASP A 78 -2.71 0.70 2.02
N PHE A 79 -3.57 1.64 1.65
CA PHE A 79 -4.94 1.33 1.26
C PHE A 79 -5.48 2.28 0.19
N VAL A 80 -6.46 1.77 -0.55
CA VAL A 80 -7.24 2.50 -1.54
C VAL A 80 -8.71 2.32 -1.21
N MET A 81 -9.46 3.42 -1.20
CA MET A 81 -10.92 3.41 -1.08
C MET A 81 -11.55 3.95 -2.35
N THR A 82 -12.57 3.28 -2.84
CA THR A 82 -13.35 3.74 -3.99
C THR A 82 -14.75 4.16 -3.54
N PHE A 83 -15.25 5.24 -4.12
CA PHE A 83 -16.54 5.83 -3.78
C PHE A 83 -17.33 6.09 -5.05
N GLU A 84 -18.60 5.78 -5.01
CA GLU A 84 -19.54 6.14 -6.07
C GLU A 84 -19.87 7.64 -6.01
N ASP A 85 -20.09 8.19 -4.81
CA ASP A 85 -20.31 9.62 -4.57
C ASP A 85 -19.05 10.34 -4.06
N GLY A 86 -18.65 11.42 -4.73
CA GLY A 86 -17.48 12.21 -4.35
C GLY A 86 -17.63 12.93 -2.99
N ARG A 87 -18.86 13.16 -2.52
CA ARG A 87 -19.13 13.72 -1.19
C ARG A 87 -18.74 12.73 -0.10
N ASP A 88 -19.02 11.44 -0.34
CA ASP A 88 -18.65 10.36 0.58
C ASP A 88 -17.12 10.24 0.72
N ALA A 89 -16.36 10.43 -0.38
CA ALA A 89 -14.90 10.44 -0.33
C ALA A 89 -14.36 11.54 0.58
N ASN A 90 -14.92 12.75 0.51
CA ASN A 90 -14.50 13.86 1.38
C ASN A 90 -14.92 13.68 2.84
N SER A 91 -16.15 13.19 3.06
CA SER A 91 -16.66 12.86 4.39
C SER A 91 -15.80 11.77 5.05
N MET A 92 -15.55 10.67 4.32
CA MET A 92 -14.69 9.58 4.79
C MET A 92 -13.28 10.08 5.13
N ARG A 93 -12.67 10.92 4.29
CA ARG A 93 -11.32 11.46 4.55
C ARG A 93 -11.26 12.23 5.88
N SER A 94 -12.29 13.02 6.18
CA SER A 94 -12.37 13.79 7.42
C SER A 94 -12.59 12.89 8.63
N ALA A 95 -13.54 11.96 8.55
CA ALA A 95 -13.85 11.01 9.59
C ALA A 95 -12.67 10.05 9.86
N LEU A 96 -11.98 9.59 8.81
CA LEU A 96 -10.80 8.74 8.92
C LEU A 96 -9.64 9.45 9.64
N ARG A 97 -9.38 10.72 9.31
CA ARG A 97 -8.35 11.50 10.01
C ARG A 97 -8.65 11.60 11.51
N GLN A 98 -9.89 11.87 11.86
CA GLN A 98 -10.32 11.94 13.27
C GLN A 98 -10.20 10.58 13.95
N ARG A 99 -10.64 9.51 13.26
CA ARG A 99 -10.54 8.13 13.76
C ARG A 99 -9.10 7.72 14.05
N LEU A 100 -8.20 7.90 13.10
CA LEU A 100 -6.79 7.51 13.25
C LEU A 100 -6.12 8.27 14.41
N ARG A 101 -6.35 9.59 14.51
CA ARG A 101 -5.83 10.39 15.62
C ARG A 101 -6.29 9.91 17.00
N ALA A 102 -7.54 9.48 17.12
CA ALA A 102 -8.07 8.92 18.38
C ALA A 102 -7.36 7.62 18.81
N PHE A 103 -6.64 6.96 17.88
CA PHE A 103 -5.87 5.74 18.11
C PHE A 103 -4.35 5.96 17.98
N GLY A 104 -3.89 7.20 18.10
CA GLY A 104 -2.46 7.53 18.05
C GLY A 104 -1.82 7.34 16.68
N LEU A 105 -2.63 7.30 15.61
CA LEU A 105 -2.15 7.17 14.23
C LEU A 105 -2.38 8.47 13.45
N GLU A 106 -1.49 8.73 12.49
CA GLU A 106 -1.63 9.87 11.58
C GLU A 106 -1.79 9.42 10.14
N LEU A 107 -2.65 10.15 9.42
CA LEU A 107 -2.80 9.99 7.98
C LEU A 107 -1.71 10.81 7.28
N ALA A 108 -0.85 10.16 6.51
CA ALA A 108 0.19 10.83 5.73
C ALA A 108 -0.44 11.80 4.72
N ALA A 109 -0.44 13.10 5.05
CA ALA A 109 -1.11 14.13 4.25
C ALA A 109 -0.56 14.22 2.82
N GLU A 110 0.74 14.07 2.65
CA GLU A 110 1.43 14.12 1.36
C GLU A 110 1.07 12.96 0.43
N LYS A 111 0.75 11.79 1.00
CA LYS A 111 0.41 10.57 0.26
C LYS A 111 -1.09 10.39 0.09
N THR A 112 -1.90 11.06 0.91
CA THR A 112 -3.36 10.89 0.92
C THR A 112 -4.04 11.94 0.05
N ARG A 113 -4.69 11.50 -1.01
CA ARG A 113 -5.39 12.37 -1.94
C ARG A 113 -6.69 11.75 -2.41
N VAL A 114 -7.66 12.60 -2.76
CA VAL A 114 -8.91 12.19 -3.40
C VAL A 114 -8.78 12.46 -4.89
N LEU A 115 -9.00 11.42 -5.69
CA LEU A 115 -8.84 11.47 -7.14
C LEU A 115 -10.18 11.21 -7.83
N ARG A 116 -10.35 11.81 -9.01
CA ARG A 116 -11.44 11.42 -9.92
C ARG A 116 -10.98 10.27 -10.80
N PHE A 117 -11.54 9.10 -10.52
CA PHE A 117 -11.15 7.87 -11.19
C PHE A 117 -12.38 7.09 -11.69
N GLY A 118 -12.18 6.15 -12.62
CA GLY A 118 -13.24 5.28 -13.13
C GLY A 118 -13.82 5.71 -14.47
N ARG A 119 -14.94 5.09 -14.85
CA ARG A 119 -15.58 5.17 -16.16
C ARG A 119 -15.77 6.61 -16.69
N TYR A 120 -16.16 7.53 -15.83
CA TYR A 120 -16.47 8.90 -16.22
C TYR A 120 -15.32 9.89 -16.02
N ALA A 121 -14.18 9.44 -15.49
CA ALA A 121 -13.05 10.32 -15.16
C ALA A 121 -12.55 11.09 -16.40
N ARG A 122 -12.38 10.40 -17.54
CA ARG A 122 -11.90 11.00 -18.78
C ARG A 122 -12.80 12.14 -19.26
N LYS A 123 -14.12 11.91 -19.38
CA LYS A 123 -15.08 12.94 -19.83
C LYS A 123 -15.10 14.11 -18.87
N ARG A 124 -15.07 13.87 -17.56
CA ARG A 124 -15.06 14.94 -16.54
C ARG A 124 -13.75 15.74 -16.54
N CYS A 125 -12.60 15.08 -16.70
CA CYS A 125 -11.31 15.76 -16.80
C CYS A 125 -11.25 16.64 -18.05
N GLN A 126 -11.70 16.15 -19.20
CA GLN A 126 -11.78 16.92 -20.45
C GLN A 126 -12.68 18.14 -20.31
N ALA A 127 -13.87 18.00 -19.73
CA ALA A 127 -14.80 19.09 -19.50
C ALA A 127 -14.24 20.18 -18.56
N LEU A 128 -13.30 19.82 -17.68
CA LEU A 128 -12.65 20.72 -16.72
C LEU A 128 -11.29 21.22 -17.19
N GLY A 129 -10.83 20.85 -18.40
CA GLY A 129 -9.48 21.17 -18.89
C GLY A 129 -8.35 20.58 -18.02
N LYS A 130 -8.60 19.51 -17.28
CA LYS A 130 -7.63 18.87 -16.36
C LYS A 130 -7.07 17.58 -16.95
N PRO A 131 -5.80 17.28 -16.69
CA PRO A 131 -5.22 15.99 -17.08
C PRO A 131 -5.91 14.84 -16.35
N LEU A 132 -5.87 13.66 -16.96
CA LEU A 132 -6.34 12.43 -16.34
C LEU A 132 -5.42 12.04 -15.18
N GLU A 133 -6.00 11.82 -14.02
CA GLU A 133 -5.26 11.47 -12.81
C GLU A 133 -4.91 9.98 -12.78
N SER A 134 -3.78 9.68 -12.19
CA SER A 134 -3.30 8.32 -11.91
C SER A 134 -2.84 8.21 -10.46
N PHE A 135 -2.75 6.99 -9.95
CA PHE A 135 -2.22 6.75 -8.61
C PHE A 135 -1.35 5.49 -8.57
N ASP A 136 -0.38 5.50 -7.66
CA ASP A 136 0.48 4.38 -7.39
C ASP A 136 -0.08 3.55 -6.23
N PHE A 137 -0.15 2.23 -6.41
CA PHE A 137 -0.53 1.28 -5.37
C PHE A 137 0.18 -0.05 -5.56
N LEU A 138 0.80 -0.58 -4.51
CA LEU A 138 1.54 -1.84 -4.49
C LEU A 138 2.61 -1.95 -5.60
N GLY A 139 3.25 -0.84 -5.95
CA GLY A 139 4.30 -0.81 -6.94
C GLY A 139 3.83 -0.73 -8.40
N PHE A 140 2.53 -0.50 -8.60
CA PHE A 140 1.93 -0.26 -9.91
C PHE A 140 1.30 1.13 -9.98
N THR A 141 1.41 1.75 -11.13
CA THR A 141 0.67 2.97 -11.48
C THR A 141 -0.64 2.57 -12.15
N HIS A 142 -1.75 3.00 -11.56
CA HIS A 142 -3.11 2.74 -12.03
C HIS A 142 -3.63 3.95 -12.81
N ILE A 143 -4.15 3.70 -14.02
CA ILE A 143 -4.61 4.73 -14.96
C ILE A 143 -6.01 4.36 -15.45
N ALA A 144 -6.91 5.34 -15.46
CA ALA A 144 -8.25 5.20 -16.05
C ALA A 144 -8.15 5.28 -17.58
N GLY A 145 -7.96 4.13 -18.22
CA GLY A 145 -7.87 4.02 -19.68
C GLY A 145 -9.19 3.67 -20.35
N VAL A 146 -9.12 3.47 -21.66
CA VAL A 146 -10.19 2.89 -22.47
C VAL A 146 -9.61 1.81 -23.38
N ASP A 147 -10.40 0.79 -23.67
CA ASP A 147 -10.07 -0.23 -24.65
C ASP A 147 -10.27 0.29 -26.10
N ARG A 148 -10.02 -0.58 -27.10
CA ARG A 148 -10.22 -0.26 -28.53
C ARG A 148 -11.68 0.05 -28.88
N ARG A 149 -12.64 -0.39 -28.07
CA ARG A 149 -14.09 -0.17 -28.25
C ARG A 149 -14.58 1.08 -27.50
N GLY A 150 -13.67 1.80 -26.79
CA GLY A 150 -14.01 2.97 -25.98
C GLY A 150 -14.57 2.66 -24.59
N TRP A 151 -14.60 1.39 -24.16
CA TRP A 151 -15.01 1.01 -22.83
C TRP A 151 -13.94 1.31 -21.79
N PHE A 152 -14.35 1.61 -20.58
CA PHE A 152 -13.44 1.83 -19.48
C PHE A 152 -12.58 0.60 -19.22
N GLN A 153 -11.26 0.83 -19.16
CA GLN A 153 -10.28 -0.18 -18.80
C GLN A 153 -9.33 0.36 -17.74
N LEU A 154 -9.13 -0.41 -16.67
CA LEU A 154 -8.10 -0.13 -15.67
C LEU A 154 -6.75 -0.60 -16.22
N LEU A 155 -5.91 0.36 -16.59
CA LEU A 155 -4.53 0.08 -17.01
C LEU A 155 -3.62 0.07 -15.77
N ARG A 156 -2.75 -0.94 -15.70
CA ARG A 156 -1.75 -1.11 -14.64
C ARG A 156 -0.37 -1.19 -15.28
N HIS A 157 0.50 -0.28 -14.91
CA HIS A 157 1.89 -0.26 -15.34
C HIS A 157 2.80 -0.37 -14.13
N THR A 158 3.90 -1.10 -14.24
CA THR A 158 4.94 -1.08 -13.20
C THR A 158 5.38 0.36 -12.93
N LYS A 159 5.42 0.77 -11.68
CA LYS A 159 5.84 2.12 -11.27
C LYS A 159 7.19 2.47 -11.90
N ARG A 160 7.28 3.65 -12.54
CA ARG A 160 8.46 4.08 -13.30
C ARG A 160 9.77 3.94 -12.50
N SER A 161 9.76 4.33 -11.23
CA SER A 161 10.96 4.22 -10.37
C SER A 161 11.42 2.77 -10.20
N ARG A 162 10.50 1.81 -9.97
CA ARG A 162 10.82 0.38 -9.87
C ARG A 162 11.38 -0.16 -11.19
N ARG A 163 10.75 0.19 -12.31
CA ARG A 163 11.21 -0.23 -13.64
C ARG A 163 12.61 0.31 -13.93
N VAL A 164 12.84 1.60 -13.71
CA VAL A 164 14.15 2.22 -13.94
C VAL A 164 15.20 1.65 -13.01
N GLY A 165 14.88 1.44 -11.73
CA GLY A 165 15.78 0.77 -10.77
C GLY A 165 16.19 -0.61 -11.25
N LYS A 166 15.20 -1.45 -11.64
CA LYS A 166 15.48 -2.81 -12.12
C LYS A 166 16.32 -2.84 -13.39
N LEU A 167 16.05 -1.94 -14.34
CA LEU A 167 16.86 -1.83 -15.56
C LEU A 167 18.30 -1.39 -15.25
N ARG A 168 18.50 -0.53 -14.23
CA ARG A 168 19.85 -0.14 -13.77
C ARG A 168 20.58 -1.34 -13.18
N GLU A 169 19.96 -2.09 -12.28
CA GLU A 169 20.53 -3.30 -11.68
C GLU A 169 20.93 -4.31 -12.77
N LEU A 170 20.03 -4.57 -13.73
CA LEU A 170 20.33 -5.47 -14.85
C LEU A 170 21.50 -4.99 -15.69
N ARG A 171 21.58 -3.69 -15.97
CA ARG A 171 22.68 -3.10 -16.73
C ARG A 171 24.01 -3.23 -16.01
N GLU A 172 24.03 -3.02 -14.71
CA GLU A 172 25.23 -3.16 -13.88
C GLU A 172 25.68 -4.62 -13.83
N GLU A 173 24.75 -5.55 -13.65
CA GLU A 173 25.06 -6.98 -13.62
C GLU A 173 25.55 -7.49 -14.98
N LEU A 174 24.94 -7.07 -16.08
CA LEU A 174 25.43 -7.39 -17.44
C LEU A 174 26.84 -6.83 -17.69
N ARG A 175 27.17 -5.66 -17.14
CA ARG A 175 28.53 -5.12 -17.22
C ARG A 175 29.54 -5.97 -16.45
N ARG A 176 29.15 -6.51 -15.28
CA ARG A 176 30.02 -7.43 -14.50
C ARG A 176 30.26 -8.74 -15.26
N ARG A 177 29.21 -9.24 -15.94
CA ARG A 177 29.23 -10.50 -16.68
C ARG A 177 29.76 -10.40 -18.10
N ARG A 178 30.22 -9.23 -18.54
CA ARG A 178 30.65 -9.00 -19.95
C ARG A 178 31.77 -9.93 -20.44
N HIS A 179 32.50 -10.58 -19.55
CA HIS A 179 33.58 -11.52 -19.85
C HIS A 179 33.17 -13.00 -19.69
N GLU A 180 31.94 -13.26 -19.25
CA GLU A 180 31.39 -14.61 -19.18
C GLU A 180 30.99 -15.12 -20.58
N LYS A 181 30.88 -16.44 -20.69
CA LYS A 181 30.35 -17.05 -21.94
C LYS A 181 28.91 -16.61 -22.15
N VAL A 182 28.53 -16.41 -23.43
CA VAL A 182 27.22 -15.93 -23.82
C VAL A 182 26.11 -16.83 -23.26
N ASP A 183 26.30 -18.16 -23.31
CA ASP A 183 25.32 -19.14 -22.82
C ASP A 183 25.02 -18.98 -21.34
N VAL A 184 26.04 -18.69 -20.52
CA VAL A 184 25.91 -18.47 -19.08
C VAL A 184 25.11 -17.18 -18.81
N THR A 185 25.48 -16.10 -19.49
CA THR A 185 24.78 -14.81 -19.37
C THR A 185 23.32 -14.91 -19.86
N HIS A 186 23.10 -15.65 -20.96
CA HIS A 186 21.75 -15.89 -21.49
C HIS A 186 20.89 -16.69 -20.49
N ALA A 187 21.40 -17.79 -19.94
CA ALA A 187 20.68 -18.60 -18.97
C ALA A 187 20.29 -17.77 -17.72
N TRP A 188 21.22 -16.97 -17.21
CA TRP A 188 20.93 -16.06 -16.10
C TRP A 188 19.85 -15.03 -16.44
N LEU A 189 19.97 -14.35 -17.60
CA LEU A 189 19.00 -13.34 -18.02
C LEU A 189 17.61 -13.95 -18.24
N ALA A 190 17.52 -15.13 -18.82
CA ALA A 190 16.28 -15.88 -18.98
C ALA A 190 15.61 -16.21 -17.64
N GLN A 191 16.40 -16.55 -16.62
CA GLN A 191 15.92 -16.78 -15.24
C GLN A 191 15.34 -15.50 -14.63
N VAL A 192 16.06 -14.38 -14.76
CA VAL A 192 15.62 -13.06 -14.24
C VAL A 192 14.32 -12.63 -14.92
N LEU A 193 14.21 -12.79 -16.24
CA LEU A 193 13.00 -12.44 -16.98
C LEU A 193 11.81 -13.31 -16.60
N ARG A 194 12.00 -14.63 -16.48
CA ARG A 194 10.95 -15.54 -16.02
C ARG A 194 10.44 -15.15 -14.63
N GLY A 195 11.33 -14.87 -13.69
CA GLY A 195 10.93 -14.44 -12.34
C GLY A 195 10.29 -13.04 -12.29
N HIS A 196 10.47 -12.21 -13.33
CA HIS A 196 9.82 -10.91 -13.40
C HIS A 196 8.37 -11.01 -13.92
N TYR A 197 8.08 -11.99 -14.78
CA TYR A 197 6.76 -12.17 -15.42
C TYR A 197 5.92 -13.30 -14.78
N ALA A 198 6.45 -14.02 -13.81
CA ALA A 198 5.71 -14.96 -12.99
C ALA A 198 4.90 -14.26 -11.91
#